data_083aa04bfa9abc443ac22763a1569a0c
#
_entry.id   083aa04bfa9abc443ac22763a1569a0c
#
_cell.length_a   1.000
_cell.length_b   1.000
_cell.length_c   1.000
_cell.angle_alpha   90.00
_cell.angle_beta   90.00
_cell.angle_gamma   90.00
#
_symmetry.space_group_name_H-M   'P 1'
#
loop_
_entity.id
_entity.type
_entity.pdbx_description
1 polymer ?
#
loop_
_entity_poly.entity_id
_entity_poly.type
_entity_poly.pdbx_seq_one_letter_code
_entity_poly.pdbx_strand_id
1 'polypeptide(L)'
;MGSLRLSPWTATASAQRGFPSAGPDPEWSGRRARPRCAPRTAPVSASASSSLGAGRLRTGMEHEWLWDCRGGGRDYAREMETAVRVVQVACTLCQRVQDSLLRSSSDAGGRVHAKLDRSPVTVADWGVQAIVSWLLSDSFRDENVSIVAEEDDETLSSSDGAALLESVVDAVNECLVEAPMYGLRSPEKQLSAHDVIQAIRKCSSVGGPKGKFWVLDPVDGTLGFVRGDQYAIALALIEDGEVVLGVLGCPNYPMKKEWLNYHQKYYRLMSNVAPPPSGSWHKGCVMYAQKGCGQAWMQPLVHDFGKLDWHHPREIQVSSIRDPVSATFCEPVEKANSSHSFTAGLAHSVGLRKQPLRVYSMVKYAAIARGDAEIFMKFARAGYKEKIWDHAAGVVIIQEAGGVVTDAGGRPLDFSRGVYLEGLDRGIIACSEALLHQRIVDAVDASWNSSTL
;
A
#
# COMPACT_ATOMS: atom_id res chain seq x y z
N MET A 1 -54.23 17.69 -0.74
CA MET A 1 -55.20 16.57 -0.89
C MET A 1 -54.65 15.68 -2.01
N GLY A 2 -54.38 14.42 -1.75
CA GLY A 2 -53.87 13.47 -2.75
C GLY A 2 -52.93 12.45 -2.11
N SER A 3 -53.48 11.54 -1.29
CA SER A 3 -52.78 10.44 -0.68
C SER A 3 -52.62 9.30 -1.68
N LEU A 4 -51.37 8.88 -1.94
CA LEU A 4 -51.07 7.64 -2.65
C LEU A 4 -50.76 6.53 -1.62
N ARG A 5 -51.63 5.51 -1.63
CA ARG A 5 -51.53 4.29 -0.84
C ARG A 5 -50.52 3.33 -1.49
N LEU A 6 -49.63 2.80 -0.69
CA LEU A 6 -48.75 1.67 -1.04
C LEU A 6 -49.48 0.36 -0.73
N SER A 7 -49.57 -0.54 -1.72
CA SER A 7 -50.08 -1.91 -1.56
C SER A 7 -48.92 -2.89 -1.25
N PRO A 8 -49.17 -3.95 -0.45
CA PRO A 8 -48.13 -4.90 -0.05
C PRO A 8 -47.94 -6.02 -1.10
N TRP A 9 -46.72 -6.36 -1.37
CA TRP A 9 -46.34 -7.53 -2.18
C TRP A 9 -46.33 -8.80 -1.31
N THR A 10 -47.13 -9.76 -1.72
CA THR A 10 -47.22 -11.11 -1.15
C THR A 10 -46.04 -11.95 -1.59
N ALA A 11 -45.40 -12.61 -0.63
CA ALA A 11 -44.39 -13.62 -0.87
C ALA A 11 -45.01 -14.96 -1.26
N THR A 12 -44.66 -15.49 -2.43
CA THR A 12 -44.95 -16.87 -2.81
C THR A 12 -43.73 -17.77 -2.52
N ALA A 13 -43.96 -18.78 -1.70
CA ALA A 13 -43.03 -19.86 -1.43
C ALA A 13 -42.99 -20.86 -2.61
N SER A 14 -41.80 -21.27 -3.06
CA SER A 14 -41.63 -22.42 -3.95
C SER A 14 -40.55 -23.40 -3.43
N ALA A 15 -41.06 -24.55 -3.17
CA ALA A 15 -40.55 -25.93 -3.14
C ALA A 15 -39.03 -26.22 -3.15
N GLN A 16 -38.65 -26.94 -2.12
CA GLN A 16 -37.42 -27.75 -1.97
C GLN A 16 -37.31 -28.81 -3.09
N ARG A 17 -36.13 -28.88 -3.73
CA ARG A 17 -35.67 -30.09 -4.44
C ARG A 17 -34.40 -30.59 -3.75
N GLY A 18 -34.44 -31.86 -3.29
CA GLY A 18 -33.34 -32.54 -2.63
C GLY A 18 -32.19 -32.86 -3.58
N PHE A 19 -30.98 -32.85 -3.05
CA PHE A 19 -29.77 -33.35 -3.68
C PHE A 19 -29.52 -34.79 -3.26
N PRO A 20 -29.04 -35.65 -4.17
CA PRO A 20 -28.66 -37.00 -3.84
C PRO A 20 -27.27 -37.05 -3.20
N SER A 21 -27.13 -37.95 -2.22
CA SER A 21 -25.89 -38.29 -1.52
C SER A 21 -24.90 -39.00 -2.46
N ALA A 22 -23.65 -38.48 -2.51
CA ALA A 22 -22.54 -39.16 -3.16
C ALA A 22 -21.88 -40.15 -2.16
N GLY A 23 -21.66 -41.37 -2.60
CA GLY A 23 -20.94 -42.44 -1.88
C GLY A 23 -19.41 -42.27 -2.00
N PRO A 24 -18.63 -43.09 -1.28
CA PRO A 24 -17.19 -42.85 -1.13
C PRO A 24 -16.38 -43.35 -2.33
N ASP A 25 -15.35 -42.54 -2.66
CA ASP A 25 -14.35 -42.82 -3.68
C ASP A 25 -13.34 -43.91 -3.25
N PRO A 26 -12.82 -44.72 -4.18
CA PRO A 26 -11.87 -45.79 -3.88
C PRO A 26 -10.42 -45.30 -3.78
N GLU A 27 -9.68 -45.87 -2.85
CA GLU A 27 -8.24 -45.76 -2.62
C GLU A 27 -7.42 -46.03 -3.90
N TRP A 28 -6.49 -45.12 -4.21
CA TRP A 28 -5.44 -45.35 -5.21
C TRP A 28 -4.06 -45.39 -4.53
N SER A 29 -3.54 -46.59 -4.32
CA SER A 29 -2.18 -46.86 -3.89
C SER A 29 -1.24 -46.89 -5.12
N GLY A 30 -0.33 -45.92 -5.20
CA GLY A 30 0.69 -45.88 -6.25
C GLY A 30 1.97 -45.25 -5.75
N ARG A 31 2.86 -46.01 -5.13
CA ARG A 31 4.23 -45.60 -4.79
C ARG A 31 5.05 -45.43 -6.06
N ARG A 32 5.61 -44.25 -6.32
CA ARG A 32 6.79 -44.10 -7.18
C ARG A 32 7.91 -43.40 -6.39
N ALA A 33 9.08 -44.06 -6.43
CA ALA A 33 10.30 -43.65 -5.77
C ALA A 33 10.89 -42.37 -6.37
N ARG A 34 11.40 -41.50 -5.51
CA ARG A 34 12.24 -40.38 -5.89
C ARG A 34 13.71 -40.79 -5.90
N PRO A 35 14.54 -40.39 -6.87
CA PRO A 35 15.98 -40.60 -6.81
C PRO A 35 16.61 -39.61 -5.81
N ARG A 36 17.48 -40.11 -4.96
CA ARG A 36 18.31 -39.36 -4.03
C ARG A 36 19.50 -38.74 -4.81
N CYS A 37 19.69 -37.42 -4.72
CA CYS A 37 20.96 -36.78 -5.05
C CYS A 37 21.85 -36.76 -3.80
N ALA A 38 23.08 -37.21 -3.97
CA ALA A 38 24.12 -37.22 -2.94
C ALA A 38 24.76 -35.84 -2.76
N PRO A 39 25.30 -35.48 -1.58
CA PRO A 39 25.93 -34.19 -1.35
C PRO A 39 27.41 -34.23 -1.87
N ARG A 40 27.76 -33.18 -2.61
CA ARG A 40 29.18 -32.92 -2.98
C ARG A 40 29.87 -32.19 -1.82
N THR A 41 30.87 -32.80 -1.25
CA THR A 41 31.84 -32.20 -0.32
C THR A 41 32.87 -31.39 -1.11
N ALA A 42 33.11 -30.15 -0.70
CA ALA A 42 34.24 -29.33 -1.13
C ALA A 42 35.18 -29.12 0.04
N PRO A 43 36.52 -29.03 -0.21
CA PRO A 43 37.52 -29.07 0.85
C PRO A 43 37.75 -27.73 1.54
N VAL A 44 37.94 -27.83 2.85
CA VAL A 44 38.33 -26.73 3.75
C VAL A 44 39.84 -26.49 3.57
N SER A 45 40.24 -25.25 3.30
CA SER A 45 41.62 -24.81 3.51
C SER A 45 41.65 -23.75 4.60
N ALA A 46 42.26 -24.10 5.72
CA ALA A 46 42.53 -23.21 6.84
C ALA A 46 43.81 -22.43 6.61
N SER A 47 43.80 -21.13 6.81
CA SER A 47 45.02 -20.38 7.16
C SER A 47 44.68 -19.40 8.27
N ALA A 48 45.20 -19.64 9.44
CA ALA A 48 45.16 -18.78 10.62
C ALA A 48 46.24 -17.71 10.52
N SER A 49 45.88 -16.46 10.80
CA SER A 49 46.85 -15.47 11.28
C SER A 49 46.18 -14.62 12.36
N SER A 50 46.72 -14.74 13.56
CA SER A 50 46.36 -14.01 14.76
C SER A 50 46.91 -12.59 14.72
N SER A 51 46.07 -11.59 15.03
CA SER A 51 46.51 -10.30 15.60
C SER A 51 45.54 -9.85 16.68
N LEU A 52 46.05 -9.83 17.91
CA LEU A 52 45.45 -9.26 19.10
C LEU A 52 45.33 -7.73 18.92
N GLY A 53 44.12 -7.20 18.94
CA GLY A 53 43.83 -5.77 18.95
C GLY A 53 42.71 -5.47 19.94
N ALA A 54 42.99 -4.54 20.84
CA ALA A 54 42.29 -4.13 22.05
C ALA A 54 40.74 -4.04 21.95
N GLY A 55 40.10 -4.57 22.98
CA GLY A 55 38.68 -4.54 23.17
C GLY A 55 38.09 -3.12 23.32
N ARG A 56 37.21 -2.77 22.43
CA ARG A 56 36.20 -1.73 22.63
C ARG A 56 34.89 -2.42 22.97
N LEU A 57 34.37 -2.19 24.15
CA LEU A 57 33.01 -2.57 24.56
C LEU A 57 32.02 -1.95 23.57
N ARG A 58 31.48 -2.75 22.66
CA ARG A 58 30.33 -2.40 21.82
C ARG A 58 29.07 -2.55 22.67
N THR A 59 28.58 -1.45 23.20
CA THR A 59 27.23 -1.32 23.72
C THR A 59 26.36 -0.83 22.57
N GLY A 60 25.57 -1.73 21.98
CA GLY A 60 24.60 -1.41 20.93
C GLY A 60 24.39 -2.66 20.08
N MET A 61 23.21 -3.26 20.13
CA MET A 61 22.78 -4.23 19.11
C MET A 61 22.66 -3.47 17.78
N GLU A 62 23.73 -3.40 17.02
CA GLU A 62 23.66 -3.06 15.59
C GLU A 62 23.02 -4.26 14.90
N HIS A 63 21.72 -4.21 14.67
CA HIS A 63 21.03 -5.13 13.79
C HIS A 63 21.45 -4.81 12.36
N GLU A 64 22.26 -5.66 11.78
CA GLU A 64 22.69 -5.58 10.39
C GLU A 64 21.47 -5.85 9.50
N TRP A 65 20.95 -4.82 8.81
CA TRP A 65 19.93 -4.98 7.76
C TRP A 65 20.52 -5.84 6.65
N LEU A 66 19.89 -6.99 6.40
CA LEU A 66 20.24 -7.85 5.28
C LEU A 66 19.63 -7.31 3.97
N TRP A 67 19.90 -6.04 3.65
CA TRP A 67 19.56 -5.48 2.36
C TRP A 67 20.78 -5.57 1.46
N ASP A 68 20.75 -6.47 0.49
CA ASP A 68 21.76 -6.61 -0.56
C ASP A 68 21.10 -6.38 -1.92
N CYS A 69 21.23 -5.16 -2.46
CA CYS A 69 20.81 -4.86 -3.81
C CYS A 69 21.82 -5.46 -4.79
N ARG A 70 21.51 -6.60 -5.37
CA ARG A 70 22.38 -7.34 -6.31
C ARG A 70 22.59 -6.62 -7.65
N GLY A 71 21.80 -5.56 -7.93
CA GLY A 71 21.95 -4.69 -9.10
C GLY A 71 22.92 -3.56 -8.81
N GLY A 72 23.92 -3.31 -9.66
CA GLY A 72 24.98 -2.30 -9.50
C GLY A 72 24.48 -0.83 -9.61
N GLY A 73 23.31 -0.49 -9.07
CA GLY A 73 22.76 0.86 -8.99
C GLY A 73 23.31 1.67 -7.83
N ARG A 74 22.88 2.96 -7.71
CA ARG A 74 23.16 3.77 -6.51
C ARG A 74 22.65 3.06 -5.25
N ASP A 75 23.43 3.17 -4.19
CA ASP A 75 23.06 2.61 -2.89
C ASP A 75 22.10 3.59 -2.15
N TYR A 76 20.86 3.18 -1.97
CA TYR A 76 19.83 3.89 -1.16
C TYR A 76 19.50 3.09 0.11
N ALA A 77 20.43 2.26 0.60
CA ALA A 77 20.16 1.38 1.76
C ALA A 77 19.73 2.17 3.00
N ARG A 78 20.40 3.31 3.27
CA ARG A 78 20.06 4.20 4.40
C ARG A 78 18.65 4.80 4.24
N GLU A 79 18.32 5.29 3.05
CA GLU A 79 17.00 5.86 2.76
C GLU A 79 15.91 4.78 2.85
N MET A 80 16.16 3.59 2.32
CA MET A 80 15.22 2.48 2.36
C MET A 80 14.96 2.03 3.79
N GLU A 81 16.00 1.79 4.56
CA GLU A 81 15.89 1.40 5.97
C GLU A 81 15.09 2.44 6.76
N THR A 82 15.44 3.71 6.61
CA THR A 82 14.75 4.81 7.28
C THR A 82 13.29 4.87 6.85
N ALA A 83 12.99 4.81 5.55
CA ALA A 83 11.62 4.89 5.03
C ALA A 83 10.74 3.74 5.54
N VAL A 84 11.25 2.51 5.56
CA VAL A 84 10.51 1.36 6.09
C VAL A 84 10.19 1.53 7.56
N ARG A 85 11.13 2.00 8.37
CA ARG A 85 10.94 2.26 9.81
C ARG A 85 9.94 3.39 10.05
N VAL A 86 10.05 4.48 9.29
CA VAL A 86 9.14 5.63 9.34
C VAL A 86 7.70 5.21 8.99
N VAL A 87 7.52 4.41 7.93
CA VAL A 87 6.20 3.89 7.54
C VAL A 87 5.63 2.93 8.58
N GLN A 88 6.45 2.14 9.28
CA GLN A 88 5.99 1.32 10.41
C GLN A 88 5.39 2.19 11.54
N VAL A 89 6.06 3.28 11.92
CA VAL A 89 5.54 4.23 12.92
C VAL A 89 4.24 4.87 12.44
N ALA A 90 4.19 5.30 11.18
CA ALA A 90 2.99 5.89 10.57
C ALA A 90 1.80 4.91 10.58
N CYS A 91 2.05 3.62 10.27
CA CYS A 91 1.03 2.58 10.35
C CYS A 91 0.47 2.42 11.78
N THR A 92 1.31 2.54 12.80
CA THR A 92 0.88 2.45 14.20
C THR A 92 -0.06 3.61 14.57
N LEU A 93 0.26 4.83 14.15
CA LEU A 93 -0.63 5.99 14.32
C LEU A 93 -1.98 5.72 13.65
N CYS A 94 -1.97 5.33 12.37
CA CYS A 94 -3.20 5.05 11.64
C CYS A 94 -4.06 3.98 12.31
N GLN A 95 -3.47 2.89 12.79
CA GLN A 95 -4.21 1.82 13.47
C GLN A 95 -4.88 2.34 14.75
N ARG A 96 -4.20 3.15 15.57
CA ARG A 96 -4.77 3.75 16.79
C ARG A 96 -5.92 4.69 16.49
N VAL A 97 -5.74 5.58 15.52
CA VAL A 97 -6.79 6.52 15.12
C VAL A 97 -7.98 5.76 14.54
N GLN A 98 -7.77 4.77 13.66
CA GLN A 98 -8.84 3.96 13.08
C GLN A 98 -9.61 3.19 14.16
N ASP A 99 -8.92 2.55 15.09
CA ASP A 99 -9.55 1.83 16.21
C ASP A 99 -10.40 2.77 17.08
N SER A 100 -9.91 3.99 17.35
CA SER A 100 -10.65 5.01 18.08
C SER A 100 -11.90 5.47 17.32
N LEU A 101 -11.80 5.70 16.01
CA LEU A 101 -12.95 6.06 15.16
C LEU A 101 -14.02 4.97 15.13
N LEU A 102 -13.61 3.71 15.02
CA LEU A 102 -14.54 2.59 14.91
C LEU A 102 -15.23 2.23 16.24
N ARG A 103 -14.57 2.48 17.38
CA ARG A 103 -15.17 2.27 18.71
C ARG A 103 -16.15 3.38 19.11
N SER A 104 -15.95 4.58 18.62
CA SER A 104 -16.75 5.78 18.98
C SER A 104 -17.90 6.01 18.00
N SER A 105 -18.61 4.98 17.57
CA SER A 105 -19.64 5.01 16.54
C SER A 105 -20.82 5.98 16.81
N SER A 106 -20.93 6.55 18.02
CA SER A 106 -21.95 7.54 18.39
C SER A 106 -21.48 9.01 18.24
N ASP A 107 -20.18 9.28 18.07
CA ASP A 107 -19.59 10.63 18.11
C ASP A 107 -18.65 10.93 16.94
N ALA A 108 -18.81 10.21 15.84
CA ALA A 108 -17.91 10.29 14.68
C ALA A 108 -17.94 11.65 13.94
N GLY A 109 -18.94 12.51 14.21
CA GLY A 109 -19.14 13.76 13.48
C GLY A 109 -18.05 14.82 13.63
N GLY A 110 -17.23 14.76 14.70
CA GLY A 110 -16.15 15.72 14.96
C GLY A 110 -14.73 15.27 14.57
N ARG A 111 -14.57 14.02 14.10
CA ARG A 111 -13.25 13.41 13.84
C ARG A 111 -12.92 13.21 12.37
N VAL A 112 -13.87 13.42 11.50
CA VAL A 112 -13.73 13.32 10.04
C VAL A 112 -14.14 14.67 9.45
N HIS A 113 -13.22 15.28 8.73
CA HIS A 113 -13.45 16.57 8.05
C HIS A 113 -13.55 16.33 6.54
N ALA A 114 -14.10 17.30 5.81
CA ALA A 114 -14.19 17.25 4.36
C ALA A 114 -13.29 18.33 3.76
N LYS A 115 -12.43 17.96 2.82
CA LYS A 115 -11.64 18.90 2.01
C LYS A 115 -12.54 19.69 1.05
N LEU A 116 -11.99 20.67 0.37
CA LEU A 116 -12.71 21.49 -0.63
C LEU A 116 -13.32 20.63 -1.76
N ASP A 117 -12.67 19.55 -2.14
CA ASP A 117 -13.17 18.56 -3.12
C ASP A 117 -14.16 17.54 -2.53
N ARG A 118 -14.53 17.71 -1.25
CA ARG A 118 -15.39 16.82 -0.45
C ARG A 118 -14.82 15.45 -0.13
N SER A 119 -13.52 15.20 -0.34
CA SER A 119 -12.87 14.01 0.18
C SER A 119 -12.74 14.10 1.71
N PRO A 120 -12.78 12.98 2.45
CA PRO A 120 -12.58 12.99 3.89
C PRO A 120 -11.09 13.21 4.22
N VAL A 121 -10.85 13.88 5.34
CA VAL A 121 -9.54 14.00 5.98
C VAL A 121 -9.70 13.78 7.48
N THR A 122 -8.71 13.20 8.12
CA THR A 122 -8.77 12.81 9.54
C THR A 122 -7.51 13.23 10.29
N VAL A 123 -7.53 13.10 11.61
CA VAL A 123 -6.34 13.25 12.46
C VAL A 123 -5.16 12.39 11.97
N ALA A 124 -5.45 11.23 11.34
CA ALA A 124 -4.40 10.35 10.83
C ALA A 124 -3.65 10.97 9.65
N ASP A 125 -4.32 11.65 8.74
CA ASP A 125 -3.72 12.23 7.54
C ASP A 125 -2.66 13.28 7.95
N TRP A 126 -3.02 14.26 8.75
CA TRP A 126 -2.08 15.27 9.26
C TRP A 126 -1.05 14.69 10.22
N GLY A 127 -1.46 13.75 11.09
CA GLY A 127 -0.56 13.11 12.05
C GLY A 127 0.54 12.32 11.38
N VAL A 128 0.21 11.53 10.36
CA VAL A 128 1.20 10.78 9.55
C VAL A 128 2.13 11.75 8.83
N GLN A 129 1.58 12.79 8.19
CA GLN A 129 2.42 13.76 7.48
C GLN A 129 3.41 14.44 8.41
N ALA A 130 2.97 14.85 9.61
CA ALA A 130 3.84 15.48 10.62
C ALA A 130 4.94 14.50 11.11
N ILE A 131 4.58 13.24 11.44
CA ILE A 131 5.52 12.21 11.89
C ILE A 131 6.56 11.91 10.81
N VAL A 132 6.13 11.65 9.57
CA VAL A 132 7.04 11.33 8.46
C VAL A 132 7.99 12.48 8.21
N SER A 133 7.48 13.71 8.15
CA SER A 133 8.29 14.92 7.95
C SER A 133 9.32 15.10 9.06
N TRP A 134 8.92 14.93 10.32
CA TRP A 134 9.81 15.07 11.46
C TRP A 134 10.88 13.98 11.48
N LEU A 135 10.49 12.70 11.33
CA LEU A 135 11.41 11.55 11.38
C LEU A 135 12.42 11.56 10.22
N LEU A 136 11.99 11.90 9.00
CA LEU A 136 12.91 12.05 7.87
C LEU A 136 13.88 13.22 8.11
N SER A 137 13.38 14.38 8.57
CA SER A 137 14.25 15.53 8.90
C SER A 137 15.25 15.22 9.99
N ASP A 138 14.86 14.43 11.00
CA ASP A 138 15.77 14.00 12.07
C ASP A 138 16.82 12.98 11.59
N SER A 139 16.40 12.03 10.76
CA SER A 139 17.29 10.97 10.25
C SER A 139 18.32 11.49 9.23
N PHE A 140 17.99 12.56 8.50
CA PHE A 140 18.82 13.16 7.45
C PHE A 140 19.19 14.62 7.78
N ARG A 141 19.55 14.89 9.04
CA ARG A 141 19.85 16.27 9.56
C ARG A 141 20.88 17.03 8.73
N ASP A 142 21.83 16.32 8.14
CA ASP A 142 22.92 16.90 7.35
C ASP A 142 22.51 17.16 5.88
N GLU A 143 21.27 16.79 5.52
CA GLU A 143 20.72 16.92 4.18
C GLU A 143 19.51 17.86 4.19
N ASN A 144 19.28 18.56 3.07
CA ASN A 144 18.04 19.31 2.90
C ASN A 144 16.92 18.35 2.47
N VAL A 145 16.11 17.91 3.43
CA VAL A 145 14.97 16.99 3.18
C VAL A 145 13.83 17.78 2.54
N SER A 146 13.57 17.50 1.26
CA SER A 146 12.46 18.03 0.49
C SER A 146 11.34 16.98 0.43
N ILE A 147 10.08 17.38 0.72
CA ILE A 147 8.93 16.48 0.74
C ILE A 147 7.78 17.10 -0.06
N VAL A 148 7.19 16.33 -0.96
CA VAL A 148 5.90 16.60 -1.61
C VAL A 148 4.87 15.73 -0.91
N ALA A 149 3.82 16.31 -0.33
CA ALA A 149 2.76 15.54 0.32
C ALA A 149 1.37 16.11 0.01
N GLU A 150 0.35 15.36 0.38
CA GLU A 150 -1.04 15.67 0.00
C GLU A 150 -1.66 16.77 0.86
N GLU A 151 -1.35 16.80 2.18
CA GLU A 151 -2.09 17.64 3.13
C GLU A 151 -1.45 19.01 3.31
N ASP A 152 -2.30 20.04 3.41
CA ASP A 152 -1.93 21.39 3.87
C ASP A 152 -2.32 21.60 5.33
N ASP A 153 -1.95 22.75 5.88
CA ASP A 153 -2.27 23.13 7.26
C ASP A 153 -3.42 24.15 7.38
N GLU A 154 -4.11 24.48 6.29
CA GLU A 154 -5.14 25.54 6.29
C GLU A 154 -6.24 25.27 7.32
N THR A 155 -6.78 24.05 7.32
CA THR A 155 -7.81 23.64 8.27
C THR A 155 -7.32 23.70 9.72
N LEU A 156 -6.11 23.20 10.00
CA LEU A 156 -5.52 23.17 11.34
C LEU A 156 -5.17 24.58 11.86
N SER A 157 -4.79 25.48 10.96
CA SER A 157 -4.40 26.85 11.26
C SER A 157 -5.61 27.80 11.37
N SER A 158 -6.83 27.33 11.07
CA SER A 158 -8.05 28.11 11.16
C SER A 158 -8.48 28.31 12.63
N SER A 159 -9.32 29.34 12.88
CA SER A 159 -9.90 29.58 14.21
C SER A 159 -10.70 28.39 14.77
N ASP A 160 -11.32 27.63 13.89
CA ASP A 160 -12.15 26.48 14.26
C ASP A 160 -11.37 25.17 14.33
N GLY A 161 -10.09 25.19 13.89
CA GLY A 161 -9.19 24.03 13.84
C GLY A 161 -8.48 23.69 15.16
N ALA A 162 -8.61 24.51 16.21
CA ALA A 162 -7.79 24.37 17.43
C ALA A 162 -7.96 23.00 18.14
N ALA A 163 -9.18 22.51 18.30
CA ALA A 163 -9.44 21.20 18.92
C ALA A 163 -8.94 20.02 18.05
N LEU A 164 -9.02 20.18 16.73
CA LEU A 164 -8.48 19.21 15.76
C LEU A 164 -6.95 19.19 15.81
N LEU A 165 -6.32 20.36 15.86
CA LEU A 165 -4.87 20.48 15.98
C LEU A 165 -4.36 19.86 17.29
N GLU A 166 -5.05 20.06 18.43
CA GLU A 166 -4.74 19.41 19.70
C GLU A 166 -4.77 17.87 19.55
N SER A 167 -5.81 17.33 18.92
CA SER A 167 -5.92 15.90 18.67
C SER A 167 -4.79 15.36 17.76
N VAL A 168 -4.35 16.14 16.77
CA VAL A 168 -3.20 15.79 15.92
C VAL A 168 -1.91 15.81 16.73
N VAL A 169 -1.68 16.83 17.55
CA VAL A 169 -0.50 16.97 18.41
C VAL A 169 -0.39 15.79 19.38
N ASP A 170 -1.49 15.41 20.01
CA ASP A 170 -1.53 14.27 20.94
C ASP A 170 -1.19 12.96 20.21
N ALA A 171 -1.83 12.68 19.09
CA ALA A 171 -1.57 11.47 18.31
C ALA A 171 -0.11 11.38 17.81
N VAL A 172 0.46 12.51 17.38
CA VAL A 172 1.86 12.61 16.94
C VAL A 172 2.80 12.31 18.10
N ASN A 173 2.60 12.96 19.24
CA ASN A 173 3.48 12.80 20.40
C ASN A 173 3.40 11.38 20.99
N GLU A 174 2.21 10.79 21.08
CA GLU A 174 2.03 9.40 21.50
C GLU A 174 2.83 8.42 20.64
N CYS A 175 2.85 8.62 19.32
CA CYS A 175 3.60 7.75 18.42
C CYS A 175 5.10 8.03 18.42
N LEU A 176 5.54 9.27 18.51
CA LEU A 176 6.96 9.62 18.50
C LEU A 176 7.71 9.13 19.75
N VAL A 177 7.03 8.96 20.89
CA VAL A 177 7.62 8.31 22.08
C VAL A 177 8.05 6.88 21.79
N GLU A 178 7.37 6.19 20.88
CA GLU A 178 7.66 4.80 20.51
C GLU A 178 8.67 4.67 19.35
N ALA A 179 9.05 5.77 18.71
CA ALA A 179 10.01 5.75 17.59
C ALA A 179 11.32 4.98 17.89
N PRO A 180 11.89 5.00 19.11
CA PRO A 180 13.07 4.18 19.43
C PRO A 180 12.87 2.68 19.29
N MET A 181 11.65 2.19 19.45
CA MET A 181 11.32 0.77 19.26
C MET A 181 11.46 0.35 17.80
N TYR A 182 11.40 1.32 16.89
CA TYR A 182 11.63 1.14 15.45
C TYR A 182 13.06 1.52 15.03
N GLY A 183 13.97 1.77 16.01
CA GLY A 183 15.34 2.18 15.74
C GLY A 183 15.47 3.63 15.23
N LEU A 184 14.44 4.46 15.45
CA LEU A 184 14.43 5.89 15.15
C LEU A 184 14.58 6.69 16.43
N ARG A 185 14.87 7.98 16.34
CA ARG A 185 14.97 8.84 17.53
C ARG A 185 13.59 9.39 17.91
N SER A 186 13.36 9.55 19.20
CA SER A 186 12.27 10.39 19.71
C SER A 186 12.74 11.84 19.82
N PRO A 187 11.84 12.82 19.75
CA PRO A 187 12.16 14.19 20.11
C PRO A 187 12.52 14.28 21.61
N GLU A 188 13.46 15.17 21.95
CA GLU A 188 13.88 15.39 23.35
C GLU A 188 12.75 15.93 24.23
N LYS A 189 11.81 16.65 23.63
CA LYS A 189 10.60 17.19 24.25
C LYS A 189 9.41 16.91 23.31
N GLN A 190 8.23 16.80 23.89
CA GLN A 190 7.00 16.73 23.10
C GLN A 190 6.92 17.90 22.12
N LEU A 191 6.47 17.61 20.91
CA LEU A 191 6.26 18.62 19.87
C LEU A 191 5.08 19.50 20.27
N SER A 192 5.25 20.80 20.16
CA SER A 192 4.16 21.76 20.33
C SER A 192 3.27 21.80 19.08
N ALA A 193 2.11 22.44 19.19
CA ALA A 193 1.24 22.72 18.05
C ALA A 193 1.99 23.44 16.92
N HIS A 194 2.88 24.38 17.27
CA HIS A 194 3.72 25.09 16.32
C HIS A 194 4.67 24.12 15.59
N ASP A 195 5.32 23.20 16.30
CA ASP A 195 6.27 22.25 15.72
C ASP A 195 5.56 21.30 14.75
N VAL A 196 4.35 20.84 15.10
CA VAL A 196 3.53 19.97 14.25
C VAL A 196 3.11 20.70 12.96
N ILE A 197 2.62 21.94 13.06
CA ILE A 197 2.29 22.77 11.89
C ILE A 197 3.53 22.99 11.01
N GLN A 198 4.69 23.27 11.61
CA GLN A 198 5.93 23.45 10.85
C GLN A 198 6.37 22.15 10.14
N ALA A 199 6.17 20.98 10.78
CA ALA A 199 6.46 19.70 10.15
C ALA A 199 5.55 19.45 8.92
N ILE A 200 4.25 19.80 9.00
CA ILE A 200 3.31 19.70 7.87
C ILE A 200 3.72 20.66 6.75
N ARG A 201 4.01 21.92 7.06
CA ARG A 201 4.43 22.95 6.08
C ARG A 201 5.71 22.62 5.32
N LYS A 202 6.64 21.88 5.95
CA LYS A 202 7.85 21.40 5.27
C LYS A 202 7.55 20.47 4.08
N CYS A 203 6.34 19.90 4.01
CA CYS A 203 5.93 19.02 2.94
C CYS A 203 5.37 19.75 1.71
N SER A 204 5.71 21.03 1.52
CA SER A 204 5.22 21.91 0.45
C SER A 204 6.11 21.96 -0.79
N SER A 205 7.00 20.99 -0.99
CA SER A 205 7.79 20.89 -2.21
C SER A 205 6.89 20.68 -3.43
N VAL A 206 7.27 21.28 -4.54
CA VAL A 206 6.53 21.14 -5.81
C VAL A 206 7.03 19.99 -6.68
N GLY A 207 8.07 19.27 -6.22
CA GLY A 207 8.73 18.24 -7.02
C GLY A 207 9.42 18.81 -8.26
N GLY A 208 9.61 17.98 -9.28
CA GLY A 208 10.14 18.43 -10.56
C GLY A 208 11.18 17.47 -11.17
N PRO A 209 11.81 17.89 -12.30
CA PRO A 209 12.70 17.03 -13.08
C PRO A 209 14.12 16.92 -12.52
N LYS A 210 14.44 17.67 -11.46
CA LYS A 210 15.79 17.73 -10.88
C LYS A 210 15.76 17.68 -9.37
N GLY A 211 16.80 17.09 -8.80
CA GLY A 211 17.01 16.98 -7.37
C GLY A 211 16.37 15.73 -6.77
N LYS A 212 16.51 15.62 -5.46
CA LYS A 212 16.06 14.47 -4.64
C LYS A 212 14.96 14.94 -3.69
N PHE A 213 13.81 14.29 -3.73
CA PHE A 213 12.69 14.61 -2.85
C PHE A 213 11.82 13.39 -2.54
N TRP A 214 11.26 13.40 -1.35
CA TRP A 214 10.28 12.41 -0.92
C TRP A 214 8.89 12.77 -1.42
N VAL A 215 8.08 11.76 -1.68
CA VAL A 215 6.68 11.89 -2.05
C VAL A 215 5.85 11.06 -1.08
N LEU A 216 4.88 11.69 -0.43
CA LEU A 216 4.07 11.08 0.62
C LEU A 216 2.58 11.23 0.32
N ASP A 217 1.85 10.13 0.34
CA ASP A 217 0.43 10.10 0.64
C ASP A 217 0.26 9.57 2.07
N PRO A 218 -0.16 10.40 3.01
CA PRO A 218 -0.23 10.00 4.41
C PRO A 218 -1.29 8.95 4.68
N VAL A 219 -2.45 9.01 4.01
CA VAL A 219 -3.53 8.02 4.13
C VAL A 219 -4.26 7.87 2.79
N ASP A 220 -3.59 7.22 1.82
CA ASP A 220 -4.24 6.89 0.55
C ASP A 220 -5.46 5.99 0.80
N GLY A 221 -6.61 6.47 0.32
CA GLY A 221 -7.89 5.81 0.55
C GLY A 221 -8.55 6.16 1.89
N THR A 222 -8.55 7.43 2.28
CA THR A 222 -9.15 7.93 3.53
C THR A 222 -10.60 7.48 3.73
N LEU A 223 -11.39 7.37 2.64
CA LEU A 223 -12.74 6.81 2.74
C LEU A 223 -12.74 5.34 3.18
N GLY A 224 -11.78 4.54 2.70
CA GLY A 224 -11.57 3.16 3.16
C GLY A 224 -11.14 3.14 4.63
N PHE A 225 -10.21 4.02 5.00
CA PHE A 225 -9.74 4.19 6.37
C PHE A 225 -10.89 4.45 7.35
N VAL A 226 -11.73 5.46 7.08
CA VAL A 226 -12.90 5.81 7.92
C VAL A 226 -13.90 4.67 8.04
N ARG A 227 -14.03 3.86 7.00
CA ARG A 227 -14.92 2.68 6.99
C ARG A 227 -14.29 1.44 7.63
N GLY A 228 -13.02 1.52 8.07
CA GLY A 228 -12.24 0.38 8.56
C GLY A 228 -11.98 -0.65 7.47
N ASP A 229 -11.91 -0.22 6.22
CA ASP A 229 -11.56 -1.00 5.04
C ASP A 229 -10.09 -0.83 4.68
N GLN A 230 -9.67 -1.15 3.45
CA GLN A 230 -8.29 -1.00 3.01
C GLN A 230 -7.89 0.48 2.87
N TYR A 231 -6.66 0.77 3.23
CA TYR A 231 -5.98 2.03 3.02
C TYR A 231 -4.47 1.78 3.00
N ALA A 232 -3.69 2.74 2.57
CA ALA A 232 -2.24 2.63 2.56
C ALA A 232 -1.57 3.94 3.00
N ILE A 233 -0.36 3.84 3.54
CA ILE A 233 0.58 4.94 3.66
C ILE A 233 1.60 4.75 2.54
N ALA A 234 1.76 5.73 1.67
CA ALA A 234 2.65 5.64 0.52
C ALA A 234 3.81 6.63 0.64
N LEU A 235 5.03 6.11 0.71
CA LEU A 235 6.25 6.91 0.74
C LEU A 235 7.17 6.48 -0.40
N ALA A 236 7.58 7.42 -1.23
CA ALA A 236 8.53 7.18 -2.31
C ALA A 236 9.66 8.20 -2.28
N LEU A 237 10.82 7.85 -2.82
CA LEU A 237 11.90 8.77 -3.11
C LEU A 237 12.04 8.93 -4.62
N ILE A 238 12.04 10.18 -5.07
CA ILE A 238 12.28 10.56 -6.47
C ILE A 238 13.62 11.29 -6.54
N GLU A 239 14.45 10.90 -7.48
CA GLU A 239 15.69 11.59 -7.81
C GLU A 239 15.76 11.85 -9.32
N ASP A 240 15.95 13.09 -9.69
CA ASP A 240 16.02 13.55 -11.08
C ASP A 240 14.83 13.10 -11.95
N GLY A 241 13.63 13.12 -11.38
CA GLY A 241 12.38 12.73 -12.04
C GLY A 241 12.09 11.23 -12.08
N GLU A 242 12.97 10.39 -11.53
CA GLU A 242 12.84 8.94 -11.49
C GLU A 242 12.49 8.46 -10.09
N VAL A 243 11.50 7.57 -9.96
CA VAL A 243 11.21 6.93 -8.68
C VAL A 243 12.29 5.89 -8.38
N VAL A 244 13.10 6.15 -7.35
CA VAL A 244 14.26 5.29 -7.02
C VAL A 244 13.95 4.30 -5.91
N LEU A 245 13.02 4.59 -5.02
CA LEU A 245 12.49 3.63 -4.06
C LEU A 245 11.04 3.92 -3.70
N GLY A 246 10.33 2.90 -3.21
CA GLY A 246 8.97 3.00 -2.73
C GLY A 246 8.71 2.10 -1.54
N VAL A 247 7.89 2.60 -0.63
CA VAL A 247 7.44 1.90 0.58
C VAL A 247 5.93 2.08 0.71
N LEU A 248 5.20 0.98 0.85
CA LEU A 248 3.77 0.94 1.08
C LEU A 248 3.47 0.30 2.44
N GLY A 249 2.93 1.07 3.36
CA GLY A 249 2.30 0.55 4.57
C GLY A 249 0.85 0.18 4.28
N CYS A 250 0.46 -1.06 4.52
CA CYS A 250 -0.89 -1.57 4.27
C CYS A 250 -1.47 -2.20 5.55
N PRO A 251 -1.98 -1.39 6.53
CA PRO A 251 -2.30 -1.87 7.87
C PRO A 251 -3.44 -2.88 7.95
N ASN A 252 -4.37 -2.84 7.00
CA ASN A 252 -5.50 -3.77 6.95
C ASN A 252 -5.32 -4.90 5.92
N TYR A 253 -4.16 -4.98 5.26
CA TYR A 253 -3.92 -5.98 4.23
C TYR A 253 -3.71 -7.36 4.85
N PRO A 254 -4.44 -8.41 4.37
CA PRO A 254 -4.31 -9.74 4.94
C PRO A 254 -2.96 -10.38 4.62
N MET A 255 -2.33 -11.02 5.59
CA MET A 255 -1.05 -11.72 5.38
C MET A 255 -1.21 -13.00 4.55
N LYS A 256 -2.40 -13.60 4.51
CA LYS A 256 -2.70 -14.78 3.69
C LYS A 256 -3.42 -14.40 2.41
N LYS A 257 -2.95 -14.95 1.28
CA LYS A 257 -3.48 -14.71 -0.07
C LYS A 257 -4.97 -15.05 -0.20
N GLU A 258 -5.41 -16.14 0.40
CA GLU A 258 -6.78 -16.64 0.29
C GLU A 258 -7.83 -15.65 0.82
N TRP A 259 -7.41 -14.70 1.65
CA TRP A 259 -8.33 -13.76 2.30
C TRP A 259 -8.72 -12.56 1.46
N LEU A 260 -8.03 -12.27 0.39
CA LEU A 260 -8.42 -11.21 -0.56
C LEU A 260 -9.73 -11.51 -1.28
N ASN A 261 -10.08 -12.80 -1.41
CA ASN A 261 -11.35 -13.22 -2.02
C ASN A 261 -12.55 -13.10 -1.07
N TYR A 262 -12.31 -12.90 0.23
CA TYR A 262 -13.37 -12.63 1.18
C TYR A 262 -13.60 -11.13 1.23
N HIS A 263 -14.76 -10.68 0.75
CA HIS A 263 -15.18 -9.30 0.92
C HIS A 263 -15.01 -8.89 2.38
N GLN A 264 -14.29 -7.81 2.65
CA GLN A 264 -14.01 -7.35 4.00
C GLN A 264 -15.28 -7.14 4.83
N LYS A 265 -16.40 -6.80 4.19
CA LYS A 265 -17.71 -6.71 4.84
C LYS A 265 -18.14 -8.07 5.41
N TYR A 266 -17.92 -9.17 4.69
CA TYR A 266 -18.20 -10.52 5.16
C TYR A 266 -17.20 -10.92 6.25
N TYR A 267 -15.94 -10.58 6.09
CA TYR A 267 -14.89 -10.79 7.09
C TYR A 267 -15.24 -10.10 8.41
N ARG A 268 -15.66 -8.83 8.37
CA ARG A 268 -16.08 -8.06 9.55
C ARG A 268 -17.31 -8.68 10.23
N LEU A 269 -18.30 -9.12 9.44
CA LEU A 269 -19.47 -9.81 9.95
C LEU A 269 -19.10 -11.12 10.63
N MET A 270 -18.27 -11.94 10.00
CA MET A 270 -17.84 -13.24 10.54
C MET A 270 -16.91 -13.09 11.74
N SER A 271 -16.04 -12.09 11.77
CA SER A 271 -15.17 -11.82 12.93
C SER A 271 -15.96 -11.40 14.18
N ASN A 272 -17.11 -10.75 13.99
CA ASN A 272 -18.00 -10.41 15.10
C ASN A 272 -18.81 -11.60 15.61
N VAL A 273 -19.13 -12.57 14.74
CA VAL A 273 -19.92 -13.77 15.10
C VAL A 273 -19.02 -14.89 15.61
N ALA A 274 -17.86 -15.08 15.03
CA ALA A 274 -16.88 -16.09 15.43
C ALA A 274 -15.48 -15.46 15.33
N PRO A 275 -15.03 -14.78 16.41
CA PRO A 275 -13.68 -14.20 16.41
C PRO A 275 -12.66 -15.33 16.20
N PRO A 276 -11.75 -15.16 15.24
CA PRO A 276 -10.72 -16.17 14.99
C PRO A 276 -9.82 -16.33 16.23
N PRO A 277 -9.25 -17.50 16.46
CA PRO A 277 -8.30 -17.71 17.55
C PRO A 277 -7.18 -16.68 17.49
N SER A 278 -6.77 -16.15 18.64
CA SER A 278 -5.68 -15.19 18.73
C SER A 278 -4.43 -15.73 18.01
N GLY A 279 -3.88 -14.97 17.08
CA GLY A 279 -2.71 -15.34 16.26
C GLY A 279 -3.00 -16.01 14.91
N SER A 280 -4.25 -16.32 14.56
CA SER A 280 -4.59 -16.92 13.25
C SER A 280 -4.79 -15.89 12.13
N TRP A 281 -5.01 -14.62 12.47
CA TRP A 281 -5.35 -13.55 11.54
C TRP A 281 -4.34 -12.42 11.59
N HIS A 282 -3.17 -12.65 11.04
CA HIS A 282 -2.22 -11.57 10.87
C HIS A 282 -2.68 -10.68 9.71
N LYS A 283 -2.88 -9.41 9.99
CA LYS A 283 -3.11 -8.35 9.02
C LYS A 283 -2.06 -7.27 9.20
N GLY A 284 -1.79 -6.57 8.13
CA GLY A 284 -0.87 -5.45 8.13
C GLY A 284 0.55 -5.84 7.74
N CYS A 285 1.06 -5.13 6.74
CA CYS A 285 2.43 -5.31 6.27
C CYS A 285 2.97 -3.99 5.71
N VAL A 286 4.30 -3.94 5.58
CA VAL A 286 5.02 -2.96 4.78
C VAL A 286 5.64 -3.67 3.60
N MET A 287 5.39 -3.17 2.37
CA MET A 287 6.03 -3.62 1.13
C MET A 287 6.97 -2.55 0.63
N TYR A 288 8.12 -2.95 0.09
CA TYR A 288 9.13 -2.00 -0.35
C TYR A 288 10.01 -2.56 -1.46
N ALA A 289 10.54 -1.65 -2.27
CA ALA A 289 11.48 -1.97 -3.32
C ALA A 289 12.36 -0.76 -3.67
N GLN A 290 13.57 -1.04 -4.16
CA GLN A 290 14.49 -0.08 -4.75
C GLN A 290 14.63 -0.40 -6.24
N LYS A 291 14.55 0.64 -7.08
CA LYS A 291 14.68 0.54 -8.53
C LYS A 291 16.00 -0.12 -8.94
N GLY A 292 15.92 -1.10 -9.81
CA GLY A 292 17.08 -1.81 -10.37
C GLY A 292 17.63 -2.95 -9.51
N CYS A 293 17.00 -3.26 -8.35
CA CYS A 293 17.39 -4.42 -7.54
C CYS A 293 16.80 -5.74 -8.06
N GLY A 294 15.73 -5.68 -8.85
CA GLY A 294 15.01 -6.86 -9.35
C GLY A 294 14.32 -7.67 -8.25
N GLN A 295 14.07 -7.05 -7.11
CA GLN A 295 13.47 -7.67 -5.94
C GLN A 295 12.56 -6.69 -5.21
N ALA A 296 11.37 -7.16 -4.80
CA ALA A 296 10.48 -6.47 -3.90
C ALA A 296 10.28 -7.30 -2.62
N TRP A 297 10.07 -6.64 -1.51
CA TRP A 297 10.03 -7.26 -0.20
C TRP A 297 8.77 -6.90 0.56
N MET A 298 8.38 -7.77 1.48
CA MET A 298 7.28 -7.56 2.41
C MET A 298 7.67 -8.02 3.80
N GLN A 299 7.34 -7.22 4.80
CA GLN A 299 7.46 -7.59 6.21
C GLN A 299 6.16 -7.28 6.96
N PRO A 300 5.81 -8.05 8.02
CA PRO A 300 4.63 -7.76 8.83
C PRO A 300 4.79 -6.44 9.58
N LEU A 301 3.66 -5.83 9.95
CA LEU A 301 3.66 -4.73 10.92
C LEU A 301 4.02 -5.28 12.30
N VAL A 302 4.78 -4.50 13.05
CA VAL A 302 5.17 -4.81 14.41
C VAL A 302 4.01 -4.46 15.34
N HIS A 303 3.36 -5.48 15.91
CA HIS A 303 2.23 -5.30 16.82
C HIS A 303 2.55 -5.62 18.28
N ASP A 304 3.62 -6.39 18.53
CA ASP A 304 3.99 -6.85 19.87
C ASP A 304 5.48 -6.63 20.08
N PHE A 305 5.79 -5.60 20.87
CA PHE A 305 7.16 -5.14 21.13
C PHE A 305 8.02 -6.12 21.93
N GLY A 306 7.42 -7.20 22.49
CA GLY A 306 8.15 -8.28 23.14
C GLY A 306 8.80 -9.28 22.18
N LYS A 307 8.44 -9.26 20.91
CA LYS A 307 8.90 -10.19 19.86
C LYS A 307 9.16 -9.46 18.55
N LEU A 308 10.01 -8.45 18.58
CA LEU A 308 10.46 -7.74 17.39
C LEU A 308 11.24 -8.70 16.49
N ASP A 309 10.53 -9.41 15.61
CA ASP A 309 11.18 -10.16 14.54
C ASP A 309 11.27 -9.29 13.27
N TRP A 310 12.15 -8.26 13.34
CA TRP A 310 12.53 -7.45 12.20
C TRP A 310 13.24 -8.27 11.11
N HIS A 311 13.55 -9.53 11.42
CA HIS A 311 14.61 -10.29 10.77
C HIS A 311 14.19 -11.11 9.58
N HIS A 312 12.91 -11.10 9.17
CA HIS A 312 12.48 -11.96 8.07
C HIS A 312 11.60 -11.23 7.05
N PRO A 313 12.15 -10.21 6.32
CA PRO A 313 11.49 -9.74 5.12
C PRO A 313 11.36 -10.92 4.16
N ARG A 314 10.18 -11.07 3.58
CA ARG A 314 9.89 -12.06 2.56
C ARG A 314 9.90 -11.40 1.19
N GLU A 315 10.65 -11.97 0.27
CA GLU A 315 10.58 -11.59 -1.14
C GLU A 315 9.16 -11.84 -1.68
N ILE A 316 8.64 -10.89 -2.42
CA ILE A 316 7.35 -10.98 -3.10
C ILE A 316 7.55 -10.91 -4.60
N GLN A 317 6.68 -11.60 -5.33
CA GLN A 317 6.71 -11.64 -6.77
C GLN A 317 5.29 -11.56 -7.31
N VAL A 318 5.15 -10.97 -8.50
CA VAL A 318 3.89 -10.94 -9.25
C VAL A 318 3.41 -12.36 -9.59
N SER A 319 2.12 -12.46 -9.90
CA SER A 319 1.53 -13.74 -10.35
C SER A 319 2.06 -14.15 -11.72
N SER A 320 2.22 -15.44 -11.93
CA SER A 320 2.58 -16.05 -13.23
C SER A 320 1.39 -16.38 -14.14
N ILE A 321 0.17 -15.98 -13.76
CA ILE A 321 -1.05 -16.21 -14.55
C ILE A 321 -1.03 -15.33 -15.79
N ARG A 322 -1.11 -15.98 -16.97
CA ARG A 322 -1.11 -15.34 -18.31
C ARG A 322 -2.46 -15.40 -19.01
N ASP A 323 -3.30 -16.33 -18.60
CA ASP A 323 -4.63 -16.53 -19.20
C ASP A 323 -5.62 -15.50 -18.62
N PRO A 324 -6.21 -14.62 -19.47
CA PRO A 324 -7.21 -13.66 -19.04
C PRO A 324 -8.41 -14.27 -18.32
N VAL A 325 -8.83 -15.49 -18.69
CA VAL A 325 -9.97 -16.16 -18.06
C VAL A 325 -9.70 -16.44 -16.59
N SER A 326 -8.44 -16.74 -16.26
CA SER A 326 -7.96 -17.05 -14.93
C SER A 326 -7.48 -15.83 -14.16
N ALA A 327 -7.29 -14.69 -14.83
CA ALA A 327 -6.77 -13.47 -14.23
C ALA A 327 -7.82 -12.74 -13.37
N THR A 328 -7.38 -12.18 -12.25
CA THR A 328 -8.14 -11.29 -11.38
C THR A 328 -7.72 -9.86 -11.66
N PHE A 329 -8.66 -8.94 -11.86
CA PHE A 329 -8.34 -7.53 -12.01
C PHE A 329 -8.89 -6.70 -10.87
N CYS A 330 -8.11 -5.67 -10.50
CA CYS A 330 -8.46 -4.68 -9.51
C CYS A 330 -8.96 -3.41 -10.18
N GLU A 331 -9.93 -2.75 -9.55
CA GLU A 331 -10.36 -1.41 -9.90
C GLU A 331 -10.64 -0.60 -8.61
N PRO A 332 -10.61 0.75 -8.66
CA PRO A 332 -10.98 1.57 -7.51
C PRO A 332 -12.41 1.28 -7.03
N VAL A 333 -12.64 1.32 -5.72
CA VAL A 333 -14.01 1.27 -5.15
C VAL A 333 -14.82 2.49 -5.59
N GLU A 334 -14.18 3.64 -5.64
CA GLU A 334 -14.80 4.92 -5.91
C GLU A 334 -15.05 5.13 -7.40
N LYS A 335 -16.33 5.24 -7.75
CA LYS A 335 -16.74 5.52 -9.13
C LYS A 335 -16.43 6.95 -9.58
N ALA A 336 -16.13 7.85 -8.65
CA ALA A 336 -15.82 9.23 -8.97
C ALA A 336 -14.51 9.32 -9.78
N ASN A 337 -13.53 8.48 -9.47
CA ASN A 337 -12.16 8.55 -10.00
C ASN A 337 -11.90 7.56 -11.15
N SER A 338 -12.87 6.71 -11.53
CA SER A 338 -12.68 5.71 -12.59
C SER A 338 -13.97 5.38 -13.32
N SER A 339 -13.88 5.16 -14.63
CA SER A 339 -15.01 4.74 -15.47
C SER A 339 -15.21 3.23 -15.41
N HIS A 340 -15.99 2.75 -14.43
CA HIS A 340 -16.26 1.32 -14.25
C HIS A 340 -16.97 0.67 -15.45
N SER A 341 -17.81 1.40 -16.17
CA SER A 341 -18.46 0.88 -17.39
C SER A 341 -17.46 0.61 -18.50
N PHE A 342 -16.51 1.54 -18.70
CA PHE A 342 -15.43 1.35 -19.66
C PHE A 342 -14.53 0.19 -19.25
N THR A 343 -14.10 0.14 -17.99
CA THR A 343 -13.28 -0.95 -17.44
C THR A 343 -13.95 -2.32 -17.63
N ALA A 344 -15.28 -2.42 -17.40
CA ALA A 344 -16.02 -3.65 -17.56
C ALA A 344 -16.11 -4.09 -19.03
N GLY A 345 -16.35 -3.15 -19.95
CA GLY A 345 -16.35 -3.42 -21.40
C GLY A 345 -14.98 -3.90 -21.89
N LEU A 346 -13.91 -3.21 -21.48
CA LEU A 346 -12.54 -3.57 -21.78
C LEU A 346 -12.18 -4.96 -21.23
N ALA A 347 -12.51 -5.22 -19.95
CA ALA A 347 -12.28 -6.52 -19.33
C ALA A 347 -12.96 -7.66 -20.11
N HIS A 348 -14.18 -7.44 -20.56
CA HIS A 348 -14.90 -8.41 -21.37
C HIS A 348 -14.21 -8.65 -22.73
N SER A 349 -13.78 -7.59 -23.43
CA SER A 349 -13.11 -7.68 -24.74
C SER A 349 -11.78 -8.41 -24.68
N VAL A 350 -11.00 -8.21 -23.60
CA VAL A 350 -9.71 -8.90 -23.36
C VAL A 350 -9.92 -10.37 -22.95
N GLY A 351 -11.11 -10.75 -22.52
CA GLY A 351 -11.43 -12.11 -22.10
C GLY A 351 -11.38 -12.36 -20.61
N LEU A 352 -11.32 -11.30 -19.79
CA LEU A 352 -11.45 -11.43 -18.32
C LEU A 352 -12.86 -11.93 -17.97
N ARG A 353 -12.96 -12.91 -17.09
CA ARG A 353 -14.23 -13.54 -16.70
C ARG A 353 -14.56 -13.44 -15.22
N LYS A 354 -13.55 -13.12 -14.40
CA LYS A 354 -13.77 -12.92 -12.96
C LYS A 354 -14.36 -11.54 -12.70
N GLN A 355 -15.13 -11.44 -11.62
CA GLN A 355 -15.60 -10.14 -11.12
C GLN A 355 -14.41 -9.29 -10.66
N PRO A 356 -14.45 -7.96 -10.84
CA PRO A 356 -13.39 -7.09 -10.38
C PRO A 356 -13.24 -7.13 -8.86
N LEU A 357 -12.01 -7.18 -8.39
CA LEU A 357 -11.67 -6.94 -7.01
C LEU A 357 -11.64 -5.42 -6.78
N ARG A 358 -12.65 -4.89 -6.09
CA ARG A 358 -12.72 -3.47 -5.76
C ARG A 358 -12.00 -3.19 -4.45
N VAL A 359 -10.92 -2.45 -4.53
CA VAL A 359 -10.04 -2.16 -3.40
C VAL A 359 -9.78 -0.67 -3.35
N TYR A 360 -9.81 -0.11 -2.13
CA TYR A 360 -9.37 1.26 -1.90
C TYR A 360 -7.85 1.36 -2.03
N SER A 361 -7.33 2.54 -2.31
CA SER A 361 -5.93 2.92 -2.19
C SER A 361 -4.93 2.18 -3.09
N MET A 362 -3.65 2.45 -2.87
CA MET A 362 -2.51 1.75 -3.45
C MET A 362 -2.40 0.29 -3.00
N VAL A 363 -3.29 -0.21 -2.15
CA VAL A 363 -3.40 -1.65 -1.88
C VAL A 363 -3.64 -2.45 -3.16
N LYS A 364 -4.17 -1.83 -4.23
CA LYS A 364 -4.22 -2.43 -5.58
C LYS A 364 -2.84 -2.77 -6.14
N TYR A 365 -1.87 -1.87 -5.96
CA TYR A 365 -0.47 -2.11 -6.33
C TYR A 365 0.15 -3.22 -5.46
N ALA A 366 -0.10 -3.20 -4.16
CA ALA A 366 0.33 -4.24 -3.24
C ALA A 366 -0.21 -5.62 -3.64
N ALA A 367 -1.48 -5.70 -4.06
CA ALA A 367 -2.10 -6.95 -4.51
C ALA A 367 -1.43 -7.53 -5.77
N ILE A 368 -1.06 -6.67 -6.73
CA ILE A 368 -0.33 -7.10 -7.93
C ILE A 368 1.09 -7.55 -7.56
N ALA A 369 1.83 -6.73 -6.82
CA ALA A 369 3.21 -7.01 -6.46
C ALA A 369 3.38 -8.32 -5.67
N ARG A 370 2.40 -8.67 -4.81
CA ARG A 370 2.40 -9.95 -4.07
C ARG A 370 1.79 -11.12 -4.87
N GLY A 371 1.28 -10.87 -6.07
CA GLY A 371 0.67 -11.87 -6.93
C GLY A 371 -0.71 -12.34 -6.48
N ASP A 372 -1.46 -11.51 -5.75
CA ASP A 372 -2.84 -11.78 -5.33
C ASP A 372 -3.85 -11.42 -6.42
N ALA A 373 -3.48 -10.50 -7.29
CA ALA A 373 -4.21 -10.12 -8.49
C ALA A 373 -3.22 -9.94 -9.65
N GLU A 374 -3.73 -9.96 -10.88
CA GLU A 374 -2.91 -9.89 -12.08
C GLU A 374 -2.96 -8.54 -12.77
N ILE A 375 -4.03 -7.78 -12.60
CA ILE A 375 -4.28 -6.56 -13.37
C ILE A 375 -4.84 -5.47 -12.45
N PHE A 376 -4.36 -4.25 -12.64
CA PHE A 376 -5.01 -3.03 -12.16
C PHE A 376 -5.28 -2.11 -13.35
N MET A 377 -6.49 -1.59 -13.44
CA MET A 377 -6.89 -0.63 -14.47
C MET A 377 -7.58 0.55 -13.80
N LYS A 378 -7.16 1.77 -14.17
CA LYS A 378 -7.78 3.03 -13.75
C LYS A 378 -7.91 3.95 -14.96
N PHE A 379 -9.14 4.27 -15.34
CA PHE A 379 -9.43 5.23 -16.40
C PHE A 379 -10.13 6.42 -15.78
N ALA A 380 -9.37 7.47 -15.56
CA ALA A 380 -9.85 8.68 -14.94
C ALA A 380 -10.98 9.32 -15.77
N ARG A 381 -11.91 9.99 -15.08
CA ARG A 381 -12.93 10.80 -15.75
C ARG A 381 -12.31 12.06 -16.31
N ALA A 382 -12.93 12.63 -17.34
CA ALA A 382 -12.49 13.89 -17.94
C ALA A 382 -12.33 14.99 -16.86
N GLY A 383 -11.17 15.63 -16.84
CA GLY A 383 -10.81 16.71 -15.89
C GLY A 383 -10.18 16.23 -14.57
N TYR A 384 -10.14 14.94 -14.28
CA TYR A 384 -9.40 14.42 -13.14
C TYR A 384 -7.91 14.31 -13.49
N LYS A 385 -7.05 14.83 -12.62
CA LYS A 385 -5.59 14.73 -12.76
C LYS A 385 -5.05 13.79 -11.69
N GLU A 386 -4.33 12.77 -12.14
CA GLU A 386 -3.65 11.83 -11.26
C GLU A 386 -2.48 12.51 -10.55
N LYS A 387 -2.35 12.28 -9.25
CA LYS A 387 -1.29 12.84 -8.44
C LYS A 387 -0.15 11.83 -8.27
N ILE A 388 1.08 12.32 -8.17
CA ILE A 388 2.26 11.45 -8.12
C ILE A 388 2.28 10.56 -6.88
N TRP A 389 1.76 11.03 -5.75
CA TRP A 389 1.74 10.27 -4.50
C TRP A 389 0.79 9.08 -4.51
N ASP A 390 -0.28 9.08 -5.34
CA ASP A 390 -1.19 7.96 -5.53
C ASP A 390 -0.54 6.78 -6.30
N HIS A 391 0.69 6.94 -6.83
CA HIS A 391 1.26 5.97 -7.77
C HIS A 391 2.75 5.66 -7.53
N ALA A 392 3.57 6.63 -7.15
CA ALA A 392 5.03 6.52 -7.17
C ALA A 392 5.56 5.27 -6.43
N ALA A 393 5.16 5.07 -5.18
CA ALA A 393 5.62 3.92 -4.40
C ALA A 393 5.18 2.58 -5.00
N GLY A 394 3.91 2.48 -5.44
CA GLY A 394 3.36 1.25 -6.01
C GLY A 394 4.00 0.86 -7.33
N VAL A 395 4.33 1.84 -8.17
CA VAL A 395 4.95 1.60 -9.48
C VAL A 395 6.28 0.88 -9.33
N VAL A 396 7.20 1.40 -8.52
CA VAL A 396 8.51 0.76 -8.35
C VAL A 396 8.38 -0.61 -7.68
N ILE A 397 7.48 -0.78 -6.72
CA ILE A 397 7.27 -2.08 -6.05
C ILE A 397 6.77 -3.14 -7.04
N ILE A 398 5.82 -2.81 -7.92
CA ILE A 398 5.37 -3.77 -8.96
C ILE A 398 6.48 -4.08 -9.94
N GLN A 399 7.23 -3.07 -10.41
CA GLN A 399 8.30 -3.28 -11.39
C GLN A 399 9.39 -4.18 -10.85
N GLU A 400 9.83 -3.97 -9.61
CA GLU A 400 10.86 -4.78 -8.95
C GLU A 400 10.34 -6.18 -8.54
N ALA A 401 9.02 -6.34 -8.36
CA ALA A 401 8.38 -7.65 -8.20
C ALA A 401 8.22 -8.42 -9.54
N GLY A 402 8.63 -7.84 -10.68
CA GLY A 402 8.60 -8.44 -12.01
C GLY A 402 7.38 -8.11 -12.87
N GLY A 403 6.56 -7.12 -12.46
CA GLY A 403 5.40 -6.66 -13.22
C GLY A 403 5.69 -5.45 -14.12
N VAL A 404 4.64 -4.97 -14.78
CA VAL A 404 4.68 -3.84 -15.72
C VAL A 404 3.66 -2.80 -15.32
N VAL A 405 4.07 -1.52 -15.30
CA VAL A 405 3.16 -0.38 -15.08
C VAL A 405 3.41 0.68 -16.14
N THR A 406 2.35 1.11 -16.82
CA THR A 406 2.39 2.17 -17.84
C THR A 406 1.13 3.03 -17.78
N ASP A 407 1.11 4.10 -18.58
CA ASP A 407 -0.16 4.69 -19.00
C ASP A 407 -0.94 3.72 -19.92
N ALA A 408 -2.18 4.05 -20.25
CA ALA A 408 -3.00 3.20 -21.09
C ALA A 408 -2.60 3.24 -22.59
N GLY A 409 -1.64 4.08 -22.96
CA GLY A 409 -0.96 4.08 -24.25
C GLY A 409 0.32 3.23 -24.28
N GLY A 410 0.66 2.57 -23.16
CA GLY A 410 1.85 1.71 -23.06
C GLY A 410 3.15 2.46 -22.73
N ARG A 411 3.10 3.76 -22.39
CA ARG A 411 4.28 4.56 -22.04
C ARG A 411 4.54 4.54 -20.53
N PRO A 412 5.81 4.58 -20.09
CA PRO A 412 6.13 4.77 -18.68
C PRO A 412 5.47 6.01 -18.08
N LEU A 413 5.09 5.97 -16.80
CA LEU A 413 4.58 7.13 -16.09
C LEU A 413 5.70 8.16 -15.85
N ASP A 414 5.42 9.43 -16.09
CA ASP A 414 6.37 10.55 -15.97
C ASP A 414 6.18 11.27 -14.62
N PHE A 415 7.10 11.07 -13.69
CA PHE A 415 7.10 11.69 -12.36
C PHE A 415 7.93 12.98 -12.29
N SER A 416 8.44 13.47 -13.43
CA SER A 416 9.33 14.65 -13.50
C SER A 416 8.60 16.00 -13.58
N ARG A 417 7.26 16.00 -13.66
CA ARG A 417 6.49 17.23 -13.99
C ARG A 417 5.79 17.89 -12.80
N GLY A 418 6.29 17.65 -11.60
CA GLY A 418 5.69 18.19 -10.38
C GLY A 418 4.67 17.25 -9.76
N VAL A 419 3.62 17.80 -9.14
CA VAL A 419 2.66 17.02 -8.31
C VAL A 419 1.66 16.19 -9.10
N TYR A 420 1.55 16.39 -10.41
CA TYR A 420 0.60 15.65 -11.26
C TYR A 420 1.31 14.81 -12.30
N LEU A 421 0.73 13.67 -12.65
CA LEU A 421 1.14 12.86 -13.81
C LEU A 421 0.63 13.55 -15.09
N GLU A 422 1.36 14.58 -15.53
CA GLU A 422 1.01 15.33 -16.73
C GLU A 422 1.30 14.52 -18.01
N GLY A 423 0.42 14.64 -19.00
CA GLY A 423 0.56 13.93 -20.28
C GLY A 423 0.21 12.43 -20.24
N LEU A 424 -0.47 12.00 -19.16
CA LEU A 424 -0.97 10.64 -19.04
C LEU A 424 -1.95 10.33 -20.18
N ASP A 425 -1.69 9.25 -20.95
CA ASP A 425 -2.57 8.83 -22.02
C ASP A 425 -3.69 7.93 -21.51
N ARG A 426 -4.91 8.47 -21.44
CA ARG A 426 -6.18 7.78 -21.17
C ARG A 426 -6.35 7.16 -19.79
N GLY A 427 -5.30 6.72 -19.12
CA GLY A 427 -5.39 6.07 -17.82
C GLY A 427 -4.12 5.32 -17.44
N ILE A 428 -4.21 4.44 -16.44
CA ILE A 428 -3.08 3.67 -15.91
C ILE A 428 -3.42 2.18 -15.97
N ILE A 429 -2.44 1.38 -16.42
CA ILE A 429 -2.52 -0.08 -16.46
C ILE A 429 -1.29 -0.64 -15.75
N ALA A 430 -1.54 -1.52 -14.77
CA ALA A 430 -0.50 -2.33 -14.14
C ALA A 430 -0.85 -3.81 -14.28
N CYS A 431 0.13 -4.62 -14.66
CA CYS A 431 -0.05 -6.06 -14.84
C CYS A 431 1.11 -6.85 -14.24
N SER A 432 0.79 -8.06 -13.82
CA SER A 432 1.78 -9.06 -13.40
C SER A 432 2.63 -9.58 -14.55
N GLU A 433 2.16 -9.46 -15.81
CA GLU A 433 2.78 -10.12 -16.96
C GLU A 433 2.69 -9.25 -18.22
N ALA A 434 3.79 -9.14 -18.96
CA ALA A 434 3.93 -8.22 -20.11
C ALA A 434 2.98 -8.55 -21.27
N LEU A 435 2.73 -9.82 -21.57
CA LEU A 435 1.81 -10.19 -22.65
C LEU A 435 0.35 -9.84 -22.29
N LEU A 436 -0.03 -10.01 -21.03
CA LEU A 436 -1.34 -9.61 -20.55
C LEU A 436 -1.51 -8.10 -20.58
N HIS A 437 -0.46 -7.36 -20.19
CA HIS A 437 -0.41 -5.92 -20.29
C HIS A 437 -0.60 -5.44 -21.74
N GLN A 438 0.16 -5.98 -22.69
CA GLN A 438 0.07 -5.59 -24.10
C GLN A 438 -1.33 -5.83 -24.66
N ARG A 439 -1.97 -6.96 -24.34
CA ARG A 439 -3.36 -7.23 -24.75
C ARG A 439 -4.34 -6.18 -24.27
N ILE A 440 -4.14 -5.64 -23.07
CA ILE A 440 -5.01 -4.60 -22.52
C ILE A 440 -4.76 -3.28 -23.23
N VAL A 441 -3.51 -2.91 -23.49
CA VAL A 441 -3.14 -1.70 -24.24
C VAL A 441 -3.75 -1.76 -25.65
N ASP A 442 -3.60 -2.87 -26.37
CA ASP A 442 -4.17 -3.07 -27.70
C ASP A 442 -5.71 -2.95 -27.69
N ALA A 443 -6.36 -3.48 -26.66
CA ALA A 443 -7.81 -3.40 -26.53
C ALA A 443 -8.28 -1.96 -26.18
N VAL A 444 -7.50 -1.19 -25.43
CA VAL A 444 -7.75 0.24 -25.19
C VAL A 444 -7.69 0.99 -26.52
N ASP A 445 -6.65 0.80 -27.32
CA ASP A 445 -6.48 1.44 -28.63
C ASP A 445 -7.63 1.10 -29.57
N ALA A 446 -8.01 -0.17 -29.67
CA ALA A 446 -9.14 -0.60 -30.50
C ALA A 446 -10.47 0.04 -30.05
N SER A 447 -10.70 0.13 -28.73
CA SER A 447 -11.92 0.73 -28.17
C SER A 447 -12.00 2.24 -28.42
N TRP A 448 -10.87 2.94 -28.38
CA TRP A 448 -10.81 4.39 -28.60
C TRP A 448 -10.97 4.76 -30.06
N ASN A 449 -10.36 4.00 -30.97
CA ASN A 449 -10.46 4.21 -32.42
C ASN A 449 -11.87 3.90 -32.96
N SER A 450 -12.60 2.98 -32.32
CA SER A 450 -14.00 2.67 -32.70
C SER A 450 -15.01 3.70 -32.18
N SER A 451 -14.64 4.53 -31.19
CA SER A 451 -15.53 5.59 -30.65
C SER A 451 -15.47 6.89 -31.45
N THR A 452 -14.60 7.00 -32.43
CA THR A 452 -14.44 8.16 -33.33
C THR A 452 -15.21 8.01 -34.66
N LEU A 453 -15.98 6.92 -34.81
CA LEU A 453 -16.94 6.68 -35.91
C LEU A 453 -18.37 6.93 -35.40
#